data_53c930267ba405294a67a21c8578a750
#
_entry.id   53c930267ba405294a67a21c8578a750
#
_cell.length_a   1.000
_cell.length_b   1.000
_cell.length_c   1.000
_cell.angle_alpha   90.00
_cell.angle_beta   90.00
_cell.angle_gamma   90.00
#
_symmetry.space_group_name_H-M   'P 1'
#
loop_
_entity.id
_entity.type
_entity.pdbx_description
1 polymer ?
#
loop_
_entity_poly.entity_id
_entity_poly.type
_entity_poly.pdbx_seq_one_letter_code
_entity_poly.pdbx_strand_id
1 'polypeptide(L)'
;MICISINHKNSITETRERFALSDEEKEQFFRMAGAQGIDGCVLLMTCNRCEIYISGSREVYHVVEVFFQKQKDITREEFWKYAMRYEKKAAVKHLYQVVCGLESAVLGEVEIIRQVKLAYESAKTRQMTNGDLNVIFQSALQLAKEIADQSMMTRLPVSVGTLTTLDALQFCAG
;
A
#
# COMPACT_ATOMS: atom_id res chain seq x y z
N MET A 1 -7.71 10.16 8.43
CA MET A 1 -6.90 9.46 7.42
C MET A 1 -7.74 9.22 6.18
N ILE A 2 -7.15 9.40 5.01
CA ILE A 2 -7.66 9.03 3.68
C ILE A 2 -6.71 7.99 3.10
N CYS A 3 -7.23 7.00 2.38
CA CYS A 3 -6.45 6.08 1.57
C CYS A 3 -6.93 6.15 0.12
N ILE A 4 -5.99 6.30 -0.80
CA ILE A 4 -6.19 6.17 -2.24
C ILE A 4 -5.51 4.86 -2.66
N SER A 5 -6.28 3.94 -3.25
CA SER A 5 -5.81 2.58 -3.55
C SER A 5 -6.05 2.22 -5.02
N ILE A 6 -4.99 1.80 -5.69
CA ILE A 6 -5.02 1.14 -6.99
C ILE A 6 -4.41 -0.24 -6.77
N ASN A 7 -5.19 -1.30 -6.96
CA ASN A 7 -4.77 -2.65 -6.60
C ASN A 7 -5.23 -3.70 -7.62
N HIS A 8 -4.82 -4.95 -7.41
CA HIS A 8 -5.11 -6.07 -8.32
C HIS A 8 -6.60 -6.37 -8.54
N LYS A 9 -7.51 -5.85 -7.68
CA LYS A 9 -8.96 -6.03 -7.84
C LYS A 9 -9.57 -5.06 -8.86
N ASN A 10 -8.92 -3.92 -9.10
CA ASN A 10 -9.44 -2.86 -9.97
C ASN A 10 -8.52 -2.47 -11.13
N SER A 11 -7.36 -3.14 -11.26
CA SER A 11 -6.40 -2.86 -12.33
C SER A 11 -5.56 -4.10 -12.69
N ILE A 12 -5.19 -4.20 -13.95
CA ILE A 12 -4.20 -5.19 -14.43
C ILE A 12 -2.78 -4.71 -14.08
N THR A 13 -1.80 -5.60 -14.21
CA THR A 13 -0.40 -5.33 -13.82
C THR A 13 0.19 -4.15 -14.54
N GLU A 14 0.05 -4.09 -15.86
CA GLU A 14 0.57 -3.00 -16.70
C GLU A 14 0.00 -1.64 -16.29
N THR A 15 -1.27 -1.60 -15.89
CA THR A 15 -1.89 -0.38 -15.36
C THR A 15 -1.26 0.02 -14.02
N ARG A 16 -1.08 -0.94 -13.09
CA ARG A 16 -0.49 -0.64 -11.78
C ARG A 16 0.94 -0.14 -11.87
N GLU A 17 1.74 -0.70 -12.78
CA GLU A 17 3.12 -0.27 -13.03
C GLU A 17 3.21 1.21 -13.43
N ARG A 18 2.24 1.72 -14.17
CA ARG A 18 2.17 3.15 -14.50
C ARG A 18 1.94 4.04 -13.27
N PHE A 19 1.24 3.53 -12.25
CA PHE A 19 1.00 4.25 -10.99
C PHE A 19 2.07 3.99 -9.92
N ALA A 20 2.93 3.01 -10.12
CA ALA A 20 4.03 2.75 -9.21
C ALA A 20 5.03 3.91 -9.20
N LEU A 21 5.52 4.26 -8.02
CA LEU A 21 6.49 5.33 -7.83
C LEU A 21 7.87 4.75 -7.57
N SER A 22 8.87 5.22 -8.33
CA SER A 22 10.28 4.97 -8.03
C SER A 22 10.68 5.65 -6.70
N ASP A 23 11.85 5.35 -6.19
CA ASP A 23 12.31 5.97 -4.94
C ASP A 23 12.52 7.48 -5.10
N GLU A 24 12.98 7.96 -6.28
CA GLU A 24 13.08 9.37 -6.61
C GLU A 24 11.71 10.04 -6.66
N GLU A 25 10.72 9.38 -7.26
CA GLU A 25 9.35 9.88 -7.34
C GLU A 25 8.68 9.94 -5.96
N LYS A 26 8.94 8.95 -5.08
CA LYS A 26 8.48 9.01 -3.68
C LYS A 26 9.06 10.21 -2.93
N GLU A 27 10.36 10.49 -3.11
CA GLU A 27 11.00 11.67 -2.53
C GLU A 27 10.38 12.97 -3.03
N GLN A 28 10.08 13.04 -4.32
CA GLN A 28 9.40 14.20 -4.91
C GLN A 28 7.99 14.36 -4.36
N PHE A 29 7.26 13.24 -4.20
CA PHE A 29 5.92 13.24 -3.61
C PHE A 29 5.94 13.76 -2.17
N PHE A 30 6.83 13.24 -1.33
CA PHE A 30 6.95 13.67 0.07
C PHE A 30 7.29 15.16 0.18
N ARG A 31 8.21 15.66 -0.64
CA ARG A 31 8.55 17.09 -0.68
C ARG A 31 7.37 17.95 -1.10
N MET A 32 6.66 17.54 -2.14
CA MET A 32 5.48 18.26 -2.61
C MET A 32 4.36 18.25 -1.56
N ALA A 33 4.08 17.11 -0.95
CA ALA A 33 3.07 16.98 0.09
C ALA A 33 3.39 17.87 1.31
N GLY A 34 4.64 17.85 1.79
CA GLY A 34 5.08 18.72 2.88
C GLY A 34 4.96 20.20 2.54
N ALA A 35 5.31 20.63 1.32
CA ALA A 35 5.13 22.01 0.86
C ALA A 35 3.66 22.45 0.82
N GLN A 36 2.71 21.53 0.73
CA GLN A 36 1.27 21.78 0.81
C GLN A 36 0.70 21.62 2.22
N GLY A 37 1.57 21.53 3.24
CA GLY A 37 1.16 21.42 4.65
C GLY A 37 0.64 20.04 5.05
N ILE A 38 0.89 19.00 4.25
CA ILE A 38 0.58 17.62 4.63
C ILE A 38 1.69 17.11 5.55
N ASP A 39 1.34 16.81 6.79
CA ASP A 39 2.25 16.37 7.85
C ASP A 39 2.27 14.84 8.04
N GLY A 40 1.43 14.13 7.30
CA GLY A 40 1.33 12.68 7.40
C GLY A 40 0.97 12.03 6.07
N CYS A 41 1.91 11.23 5.53
CA CYS A 41 1.71 10.45 4.31
C CYS A 41 2.57 9.19 4.32
N VAL A 42 1.96 8.03 4.01
CA VAL A 42 2.65 6.75 3.81
C VAL A 42 2.37 6.24 2.40
N LEU A 43 3.42 5.89 1.68
CA LEU A 43 3.37 5.39 0.30
C LEU A 43 3.65 3.88 0.29
N LEU A 44 2.63 3.06 0.08
CA LEU A 44 2.76 1.60 -0.04
C LEU A 44 2.73 1.22 -1.52
N MET A 45 3.90 0.87 -2.06
CA MET A 45 4.08 0.46 -3.45
C MET A 45 4.58 -0.98 -3.49
N THR A 46 3.78 -1.88 -4.05
CA THR A 46 4.11 -3.30 -4.24
C THR A 46 3.70 -3.75 -5.64
N CYS A 47 4.00 -5.00 -6.04
CA CYS A 47 3.53 -5.55 -7.32
C CYS A 47 1.99 -5.61 -7.41
N ASN A 48 1.29 -5.74 -6.26
CA ASN A 48 -0.15 -5.93 -6.21
C ASN A 48 -0.94 -4.68 -5.84
N ARG A 49 -0.27 -3.60 -5.37
CA ARG A 49 -0.94 -2.35 -4.97
C ARG A 49 -0.06 -1.12 -4.99
N CYS A 50 -0.67 -0.01 -5.35
CA CYS A 50 -0.15 1.34 -5.19
C CYS A 50 -1.13 2.07 -4.27
N GLU A 51 -0.76 2.30 -3.01
CA GLU A 51 -1.62 2.92 -2.02
C GLU A 51 -0.96 4.12 -1.37
N ILE A 52 -1.73 5.18 -1.21
CA ILE A 52 -1.30 6.44 -0.60
C ILE A 52 -2.21 6.68 0.60
N TYR A 53 -1.64 6.59 1.79
CA TYR A 53 -2.33 6.90 3.05
C TYR A 53 -1.94 8.30 3.49
N ILE A 54 -2.90 9.21 3.60
CA ILE A 54 -2.65 10.63 3.89
C ILE A 54 -3.49 11.06 5.09
N SER A 55 -2.86 11.78 6.02
CA SER A 55 -3.55 12.54 7.04
C SER A 55 -3.97 13.89 6.46
N GLY A 56 -5.25 14.26 6.60
CA GLY A 56 -5.76 15.52 6.10
C GLY A 56 -7.23 15.44 5.67
N SER A 57 -7.68 16.52 5.06
CA SER A 57 -9.01 16.67 4.49
C SER A 57 -9.03 16.31 3.00
N ARG A 58 -10.14 16.58 2.32
CA ARG A 58 -10.29 16.23 0.89
C ARG A 58 -9.40 17.01 -0.07
N GLU A 59 -8.79 18.11 0.37
CA GLU A 59 -7.83 18.88 -0.42
C GLU A 59 -6.61 18.05 -0.83
N VAL A 60 -6.27 17.00 -0.06
CA VAL A 60 -5.15 16.09 -0.40
C VAL A 60 -5.36 15.37 -1.73
N TYR A 61 -6.60 15.19 -2.19
CA TYR A 61 -6.87 14.59 -3.50
C TYR A 61 -6.26 15.41 -4.63
N HIS A 62 -6.38 16.74 -4.57
CA HIS A 62 -5.81 17.61 -5.57
C HIS A 62 -4.28 17.53 -5.61
N VAL A 63 -3.63 17.42 -4.45
CA VAL A 63 -2.17 17.26 -4.36
C VAL A 63 -1.73 15.97 -5.08
N VAL A 64 -2.43 14.86 -4.86
CA VAL A 64 -2.15 13.58 -5.51
C VAL A 64 -2.40 13.66 -7.02
N GLU A 65 -3.54 14.19 -7.45
CA GLU A 65 -3.89 14.38 -8.87
C GLU A 65 -2.80 15.18 -9.61
N VAL A 66 -2.42 16.33 -9.07
CA VAL A 66 -1.38 17.20 -9.66
C VAL A 66 -0.03 16.48 -9.75
N PHE A 67 0.32 15.69 -8.73
CA PHE A 67 1.55 14.91 -8.76
C PHE A 67 1.56 13.90 -9.90
N PHE A 68 0.52 13.05 -9.99
CA PHE A 68 0.47 12.02 -11.03
C PHE A 68 0.36 12.61 -12.45
N GLN A 69 -0.32 13.73 -12.61
CA GLN A 69 -0.37 14.43 -13.89
C GLN A 69 1.00 14.94 -14.32
N LYS A 70 1.78 15.52 -13.39
CA LYS A 70 3.10 16.09 -13.70
C LYS A 70 4.19 15.05 -13.89
N GLN A 71 4.17 13.98 -13.10
CA GLN A 71 5.26 13.01 -13.05
C GLN A 71 5.03 11.80 -13.97
N LYS A 72 3.77 11.45 -14.21
CA LYS A 72 3.37 10.23 -14.93
C LYS A 72 2.54 10.50 -16.18
N ASP A 73 2.21 11.76 -16.46
CA ASP A 73 1.28 12.15 -17.55
C ASP A 73 -0.08 11.42 -17.43
N ILE A 74 -0.53 11.20 -16.20
CA ILE A 74 -1.81 10.56 -15.91
C ILE A 74 -2.84 11.64 -15.64
N THR A 75 -3.86 11.74 -16.50
CA THR A 75 -4.92 12.72 -16.34
C THR A 75 -5.76 12.42 -15.10
N ARG A 76 -6.45 13.44 -14.57
CA ARG A 76 -7.37 13.29 -13.44
C ARG A 76 -8.44 12.22 -13.69
N GLU A 77 -9.01 12.19 -14.90
CA GLU A 77 -10.03 11.22 -15.28
C GLU A 77 -9.47 9.80 -15.29
N GLU A 78 -8.29 9.62 -15.89
CA GLU A 78 -7.60 8.33 -15.89
C GLU A 78 -7.24 7.89 -14.48
N PHE A 79 -6.73 8.80 -13.64
CA PHE A 79 -6.39 8.50 -12.26
C PHE A 79 -7.60 7.92 -11.51
N TRP A 80 -8.74 8.62 -11.54
CA TRP A 80 -9.94 8.20 -10.82
C TRP A 80 -10.71 7.05 -11.46
N LYS A 81 -10.38 6.67 -12.68
CA LYS A 81 -10.90 5.45 -13.30
C LYS A 81 -10.41 4.18 -12.55
N TYR A 82 -9.19 4.22 -12.03
CA TYR A 82 -8.56 3.09 -11.35
C TYR A 82 -8.41 3.27 -9.84
N ALA A 83 -8.40 4.49 -9.34
CA ALA A 83 -8.19 4.77 -7.93
C ALA A 83 -9.48 4.65 -7.12
N MET A 84 -9.46 3.82 -6.09
CA MET A 84 -10.50 3.74 -5.06
C MET A 84 -10.17 4.68 -3.92
N ARG A 85 -11.23 5.22 -3.28
CA ARG A 85 -11.11 6.15 -2.15
C ARG A 85 -11.68 5.52 -0.89
N TYR A 86 -10.91 5.58 0.17
CA TYR A 86 -11.36 5.22 1.51
C TYR A 86 -11.13 6.43 2.42
N GLU A 87 -12.12 6.78 3.22
CA GLU A 87 -12.05 7.92 4.14
C GLU A 87 -12.36 7.48 5.57
N LYS A 88 -11.72 8.15 6.53
CA LYS A 88 -11.99 7.99 7.97
C LYS A 88 -11.91 6.51 8.41
N LYS A 89 -12.99 5.99 9.00
CA LYS A 89 -13.06 4.60 9.48
C LYS A 89 -12.86 3.57 8.36
N ALA A 90 -13.34 3.86 7.14
CA ALA A 90 -13.15 2.95 6.00
C ALA A 90 -11.68 2.85 5.59
N ALA A 91 -10.91 3.94 5.66
CA ALA A 91 -9.48 3.93 5.37
C ALA A 91 -8.70 3.14 6.44
N VAL A 92 -9.06 3.29 7.71
CA VAL A 92 -8.46 2.50 8.80
C VAL A 92 -8.77 1.02 8.61
N LYS A 93 -10.03 0.66 8.39
CA LYS A 93 -10.44 -0.73 8.13
C LYS A 93 -9.68 -1.33 6.96
N HIS A 94 -9.55 -0.58 5.86
CA HIS A 94 -8.81 -1.03 4.68
C HIS A 94 -7.35 -1.33 5.01
N LEU A 95 -6.64 -0.44 5.74
CA LEU A 95 -5.27 -0.69 6.17
C LEU A 95 -5.15 -1.99 6.98
N TYR A 96 -6.05 -2.21 7.95
CA TYR A 96 -6.05 -3.43 8.76
C TYR A 96 -6.26 -4.68 7.90
N GLN A 97 -7.19 -4.65 6.95
CA GLN A 97 -7.40 -5.74 6.01
C GLN A 97 -6.18 -6.02 5.14
N VAL A 98 -5.50 -4.95 4.67
CA VAL A 98 -4.26 -5.06 3.90
C VAL A 98 -3.16 -5.71 4.72
N VAL A 99 -2.88 -5.19 5.92
CA VAL A 99 -1.77 -5.69 6.77
C VAL A 99 -2.00 -7.12 7.23
N CYS A 100 -3.27 -7.51 7.47
CA CYS A 100 -3.64 -8.88 7.82
C CYS A 100 -3.70 -9.83 6.61
N GLY A 101 -3.33 -9.38 5.40
CA GLY A 101 -3.32 -10.22 4.19
C GLY A 101 -4.69 -10.55 3.61
N LEU A 102 -5.78 -9.96 4.14
CA LEU A 102 -7.15 -10.19 3.66
C LEU A 102 -7.45 -9.55 2.30
N GLU A 103 -6.63 -8.58 1.91
CA GLU A 103 -6.67 -7.88 0.63
C GLU A 103 -5.55 -8.32 -0.32
N SER A 104 -4.78 -9.36 0.01
CA SER A 104 -3.70 -9.89 -0.82
C SER A 104 -4.22 -10.80 -1.94
N ALA A 105 -3.50 -10.89 -3.06
CA ALA A 105 -3.82 -11.79 -4.16
C ALA A 105 -3.75 -13.27 -3.72
N VAL A 106 -2.84 -13.57 -2.80
CA VAL A 106 -2.76 -14.86 -2.08
C VAL A 106 -3.15 -14.59 -0.63
N LEU A 107 -4.22 -15.21 -0.18
CA LEU A 107 -4.73 -15.02 1.17
C LEU A 107 -3.69 -15.46 2.22
N GLY A 108 -3.41 -14.58 3.20
CA GLY A 108 -2.47 -14.88 4.27
C GLY A 108 -0.99 -14.68 3.91
N GLU A 109 -0.67 -13.99 2.81
CA GLU A 109 0.70 -13.63 2.46
C GLU A 109 1.31 -12.71 3.53
N VAL A 110 2.28 -13.23 4.29
CA VAL A 110 2.94 -12.50 5.39
C VAL A 110 3.90 -11.41 4.89
N GLU A 111 4.31 -11.44 3.64
CA GLU A 111 5.21 -10.45 3.04
C GLU A 111 4.63 -9.04 3.08
N ILE A 112 3.29 -8.90 3.01
CA ILE A 112 2.63 -7.59 3.09
C ILE A 112 2.90 -6.89 4.42
N ILE A 113 3.01 -7.62 5.53
CA ILE A 113 3.34 -7.04 6.85
C ILE A 113 4.69 -6.33 6.78
N ARG A 114 5.68 -6.98 6.19
CA ARG A 114 7.02 -6.42 6.00
C ARG A 114 6.99 -5.18 5.10
N GLN A 115 6.25 -5.26 3.99
CA GLN A 115 6.13 -4.15 3.04
C GLN A 115 5.45 -2.93 3.65
N VAL A 116 4.37 -3.11 4.40
CA VAL A 116 3.69 -2.01 5.12
C VAL A 116 4.60 -1.42 6.18
N LYS A 117 5.34 -2.25 6.93
CA LYS A 117 6.32 -1.78 7.91
C LYS A 117 7.39 -0.92 7.25
N LEU A 118 7.99 -1.36 6.15
CA LEU A 118 9.01 -0.61 5.41
C LEU A 118 8.45 0.73 4.87
N ALA A 119 7.24 0.72 4.32
CA ALA A 119 6.59 1.94 3.84
C ALA A 119 6.36 2.95 4.97
N TYR A 120 5.90 2.50 6.13
CA TYR A 120 5.70 3.33 7.31
C TYR A 120 7.04 3.88 7.87
N GLU A 121 8.07 3.04 8.00
CA GLU A 121 9.40 3.46 8.45
C GLU A 121 10.04 4.47 7.48
N SER A 122 9.85 4.27 6.18
CA SER A 122 10.28 5.19 5.13
C SER A 122 9.65 6.59 5.30
N ALA A 123 8.34 6.65 5.55
CA ALA A 123 7.64 7.90 5.83
C ALA A 123 8.11 8.54 7.15
N LYS A 124 8.31 7.74 8.19
CA LYS A 124 8.77 8.21 9.50
C LYS A 124 10.16 8.83 9.43
N THR A 125 11.08 8.22 8.71
CA THR A 125 12.44 8.77 8.52
C THR A 125 12.42 10.13 7.85
N ARG A 126 11.41 10.42 7.03
CA ARG A 126 11.20 11.69 6.33
C ARG A 126 10.35 12.69 7.13
N GLN A 127 10.00 12.35 8.37
CA GLN A 127 9.10 13.16 9.20
C GLN A 127 7.72 13.38 8.57
N MET A 128 7.29 12.44 7.73
CA MET A 128 5.98 12.41 7.06
C MET A 128 4.97 11.51 7.78
N THR A 129 5.06 11.46 9.12
CA THR A 129 4.08 10.78 9.98
C THR A 129 3.73 11.66 11.17
N ASN A 130 2.44 11.84 11.40
CA ASN A 130 1.91 12.52 12.58
C ASN A 130 1.40 11.53 13.64
N GLY A 131 0.91 12.04 14.76
CA GLY A 131 0.42 11.22 15.88
C GLY A 131 -0.64 10.21 15.47
N ASP A 132 -1.62 10.63 14.65
CA ASP A 132 -2.71 9.76 14.20
C ASP A 132 -2.22 8.60 13.33
N LEU A 133 -1.37 8.89 12.33
CA LEU A 133 -0.81 7.84 11.47
C LEU A 133 0.09 6.89 12.27
N ASN A 134 0.87 7.41 13.21
CA ASN A 134 1.73 6.60 14.06
C ASN A 134 0.90 5.57 14.85
N VAL A 135 -0.17 6.01 15.52
CA VAL A 135 -1.06 5.13 16.28
C VAL A 135 -1.71 4.09 15.37
N ILE A 136 -2.26 4.51 14.23
CA ILE A 136 -2.99 3.62 13.32
C ILE A 136 -2.07 2.56 12.73
N PHE A 137 -0.89 2.96 12.18
CA PHE A 137 0.03 2.01 11.55
C PHE A 137 0.67 1.05 12.56
N GLN A 138 1.07 1.54 13.74
CA GLN A 138 1.66 0.70 14.78
C GLN A 138 0.64 -0.33 15.29
N SER A 139 -0.61 0.09 15.57
CA SER A 139 -1.66 -0.83 16.01
C SER A 139 -2.01 -1.86 14.93
N ALA A 140 -2.07 -1.46 13.64
CA ALA A 140 -2.34 -2.39 12.56
C ALA A 140 -1.21 -3.43 12.39
N LEU A 141 0.06 -3.01 12.46
CA LEU A 141 1.21 -3.90 12.38
C LEU A 141 1.30 -4.84 13.58
N GLN A 142 0.99 -4.36 14.78
CA GLN A 142 0.93 -5.19 15.97
C GLN A 142 -0.14 -6.28 15.86
N LEU A 143 -1.36 -5.92 15.48
CA LEU A 143 -2.46 -6.89 15.30
C LEU A 143 -2.10 -7.94 14.24
N ALA A 144 -1.55 -7.51 13.10
CA ALA A 144 -1.17 -8.45 12.04
C ALA A 144 -0.10 -9.44 12.50
N LYS A 145 0.87 -8.99 13.31
CA LYS A 145 1.87 -9.86 13.92
C LYS A 145 1.23 -10.88 14.87
N GLU A 146 0.33 -10.43 15.74
CA GLU A 146 -0.39 -11.31 16.67
C GLU A 146 -1.20 -12.38 15.93
N ILE A 147 -1.89 -12.00 14.85
CA ILE A 147 -2.64 -12.93 14.00
C ILE A 147 -1.68 -13.91 13.31
N ALA A 148 -0.56 -13.44 12.77
CA ALA A 148 0.43 -14.28 12.12
C ALA A 148 1.06 -15.29 13.10
N ASP A 149 1.36 -14.87 14.32
CA ASP A 149 1.94 -15.73 15.36
C ASP A 149 0.94 -16.79 15.85
N GLN A 150 -0.35 -16.46 15.92
CA GLN A 150 -1.41 -17.38 16.34
C GLN A 150 -1.90 -18.31 15.23
N SER A 151 -1.84 -17.87 13.99
CA SER A 151 -2.20 -18.67 12.83
C SER A 151 -1.02 -19.55 12.42
N MET A 152 -1.28 -20.80 12.01
CA MET A 152 -0.25 -21.66 11.41
C MET A 152 0.29 -21.12 10.08
N MET A 153 -0.14 -19.93 9.63
CA MET A 153 0.29 -19.27 8.39
C MET A 153 1.79 -18.99 8.36
N THR A 154 2.43 -18.78 9.52
CA THR A 154 3.89 -18.58 9.60
C THR A 154 4.71 -19.87 9.36
N ARG A 155 4.06 -21.04 9.36
CA ARG A 155 4.74 -22.32 9.20
C ARG A 155 4.85 -22.81 7.75
N LEU A 156 4.09 -22.21 6.84
CA LEU A 156 4.17 -22.49 5.41
C LEU A 156 4.77 -21.27 4.71
N PRO A 157 5.95 -21.40 4.05
CA PRO A 157 6.50 -20.33 3.24
C PRO A 157 5.68 -20.19 1.96
N VAL A 158 4.49 -19.57 2.07
CA VAL A 158 3.59 -19.38 0.93
C VAL A 158 3.86 -18.01 0.34
N SER A 159 4.87 -17.94 -0.53
CA SER A 159 4.96 -16.85 -1.52
C SER A 159 4.39 -17.35 -2.86
N VAL A 160 4.00 -16.43 -3.74
CA VAL A 160 3.59 -16.78 -5.11
C VAL A 160 4.67 -17.64 -5.78
N GLY A 161 5.96 -17.33 -5.54
CA GLY A 161 7.09 -18.13 -6.02
C GLY A 161 7.13 -19.55 -5.44
N THR A 162 6.74 -19.74 -4.18
CA THR A 162 6.70 -21.07 -3.55
C THR A 162 5.54 -21.91 -4.10
N LEU A 163 4.38 -21.29 -4.36
CA LEU A 163 3.24 -22.00 -4.97
C LEU A 163 3.56 -22.44 -6.40
N THR A 164 4.15 -21.58 -7.23
CA THR A 164 4.57 -21.94 -8.59
C THR A 164 5.63 -23.04 -8.60
N THR A 165 6.54 -23.06 -7.62
CA THR A 165 7.57 -24.11 -7.49
C THR A 165 6.95 -25.46 -7.07
N LEU A 166 5.97 -25.44 -6.16
CA LEU A 166 5.26 -26.67 -5.74
C LEU A 166 4.41 -27.24 -6.89
N ASP A 167 3.72 -26.41 -7.64
CA ASP A 167 2.97 -26.84 -8.82
C ASP A 167 3.90 -27.42 -9.90
N ALA A 168 5.04 -26.78 -10.16
CA ALA A 168 6.03 -27.28 -11.12
C ALA A 168 6.63 -28.62 -10.67
N LEU A 169 6.88 -28.82 -9.39
CA LEU A 169 7.40 -30.09 -8.85
C LEU A 169 6.35 -31.22 -8.94
N GLN A 170 5.06 -30.93 -8.75
CA GLN A 170 3.99 -31.90 -8.94
C GLN A 170 3.83 -32.31 -10.42
N PHE A 171 4.03 -31.36 -11.34
CA PHE A 171 3.97 -31.64 -12.78
C PHE A 171 5.15 -32.46 -13.29
N CYS A 172 6.33 -32.33 -12.67
CA CYS A 172 7.53 -33.11 -13.04
C CYS A 172 7.62 -34.49 -12.37
N ALA A 173 6.75 -34.78 -11.39
CA ALA A 173 6.73 -36.06 -10.65
C ALA A 173 5.68 -37.08 -11.17
N GLY A 174 4.90 -36.73 -12.19
CA GLY A 174 3.92 -37.59 -12.87
C GLY A 174 4.38 -37.95 -14.28
#